data_7d16f7f613a4f69c25c02a45115024c2
#
_entry.id   7d16f7f613a4f69c25c02a45115024c2
#
_cell.length_a   1.000
_cell.length_b   1.000
_cell.length_c   1.000
_cell.angle_alpha   90.00
_cell.angle_beta   90.00
_cell.angle_gamma   90.00
#
_symmetry.space_group_name_H-M   'P 1'
#
loop_
_entity.id
_entity.type
_entity.pdbx_description
1 polymer ?
#
loop_
_entity_poly.entity_id
_entity_poly.type
_entity_poly.pdbx_seq_one_letter_code
_entity_poly.pdbx_strand_id
1 'polypeptide(L)'
;MKVVLYLHLHQPWRLARFRFLDLGSGRSYFDVERNLAIFRGIADRCYRPALDRIDRALADHPEFRLSLSITGTFVEQARRAAPDVLDRLRGVVSTGRVSLLAETYYHSLAFLLPPPELAEQVAMHRELLRQEFGHAPSVLRMTELAYSDDLARFAEVERFQGMLAEGWEGVLKGQPPTYAYCAAPAPTLLLLLRHYPLSDDVGFRFSSQGWSEYPLTAEKYARWLAATPGELVGLFMDFETFGEHHSAASGILDFLSALPRAVQHHSHLEWATVDEAIHTAPRAPLSVPYTMSWADQNRDLGAWLGNDLQRSAFEAAKKVGVVARQAGDPAILEDWRKLLTSDHFYYMYVSGHGADLGVHQYFSSYESPYDAYANYMNALTDLRRRALDRLGVPVLK
;
A
#
# COMPACT_ATOMS: atom_id res chain seq x y z
N MET A 1 5.65 18.42 18.37
CA MET A 1 5.86 17.77 17.05
C MET A 1 4.73 16.77 16.83
N LYS A 2 4.06 16.83 15.68
CA LYS A 2 3.03 15.86 15.29
C LYS A 2 3.65 14.50 14.95
N VAL A 3 3.08 13.44 15.52
CA VAL A 3 3.44 12.03 15.20
C VAL A 3 2.29 11.43 14.41
N VAL A 4 2.53 11.11 13.15
CA VAL A 4 1.54 10.53 12.24
C VAL A 4 1.86 9.06 12.04
N LEU A 5 1.07 8.18 12.66
CA LEU A 5 1.12 6.75 12.39
C LEU A 5 0.16 6.41 11.27
N TYR A 6 0.68 5.91 10.17
CA TYR A 6 -0.09 5.43 9.03
C TYR A 6 0.19 3.96 8.76
N LEU A 7 -0.88 3.17 8.65
CA LEU A 7 -0.82 1.74 8.39
C LEU A 7 -1.60 1.40 7.12
N HIS A 8 -1.00 0.59 6.26
CA HIS A 8 -1.57 0.14 5.00
C HIS A 8 -2.10 -1.29 5.12
N LEU A 9 -3.36 -1.53 4.74
CA LEU A 9 -3.98 -2.86 4.69
C LEU A 9 -4.20 -3.27 3.23
N HIS A 10 -3.49 -4.30 2.82
CA HIS A 10 -3.60 -4.83 1.46
C HIS A 10 -3.53 -6.36 1.44
N GLN A 11 -4.37 -6.97 0.61
CA GLN A 11 -4.25 -8.37 0.22
C GLN A 11 -4.56 -8.52 -1.26
N PRO A 12 -3.60 -9.00 -2.08
CA PRO A 12 -3.81 -9.21 -3.51
C PRO A 12 -4.71 -10.41 -3.77
N TRP A 13 -5.39 -10.42 -4.91
CA TRP A 13 -5.95 -11.63 -5.48
C TRP A 13 -4.86 -12.41 -6.20
N ARG A 14 -4.29 -13.42 -5.53
CA ARG A 14 -3.25 -14.29 -6.10
C ARG A 14 -3.82 -15.16 -7.18
N LEU A 15 -3.06 -15.33 -8.27
CA LEU A 15 -3.47 -16.16 -9.40
C LEU A 15 -3.53 -17.64 -9.02
N ALA A 16 -4.49 -18.35 -9.57
CA ALA A 16 -4.47 -19.79 -9.68
C ALA A 16 -3.34 -20.23 -10.63
N ARG A 17 -2.93 -21.50 -10.54
CA ARG A 17 -2.06 -22.06 -11.56
C ARG A 17 -2.81 -22.13 -12.88
N PHE A 18 -2.42 -21.28 -13.85
CA PHE A 18 -3.04 -21.16 -15.17
C PHE A 18 -2.01 -21.48 -16.25
N ARG A 19 -2.12 -22.66 -16.88
CA ARG A 19 -1.17 -23.15 -17.87
C ARG A 19 -1.63 -22.81 -19.29
N PHE A 20 -0.74 -22.96 -20.25
CA PHE A 20 -1.07 -22.80 -21.66
C PHE A 20 -2.26 -23.67 -22.12
N LEU A 21 -2.36 -24.90 -21.59
CA LEU A 21 -3.49 -25.79 -21.88
C LEU A 21 -4.83 -25.37 -21.24
N ASP A 22 -4.80 -24.43 -20.31
CA ASP A 22 -6.02 -23.90 -19.68
C ASP A 22 -6.64 -22.74 -20.50
N LEU A 23 -5.98 -22.29 -21.57
CA LEU A 23 -6.49 -21.26 -22.46
C LEU A 23 -7.85 -21.66 -23.05
N GLY A 24 -8.86 -20.81 -22.88
CA GLY A 24 -10.22 -21.05 -23.36
C GLY A 24 -11.03 -22.06 -22.55
N SER A 25 -10.54 -22.49 -21.39
CA SER A 25 -11.27 -23.41 -20.52
C SER A 25 -12.39 -22.73 -19.72
N GLY A 26 -12.43 -21.40 -19.66
CA GLY A 26 -13.36 -20.64 -18.80
C GLY A 26 -13.03 -20.70 -17.31
N ARG A 27 -11.86 -21.20 -16.93
CA ARG A 27 -11.42 -21.22 -15.52
C ARG A 27 -11.16 -19.81 -15.02
N SER A 28 -11.40 -19.60 -13.73
CA SER A 28 -10.98 -18.37 -13.04
C SER A 28 -9.47 -18.22 -13.06
N TYR A 29 -8.98 -17.00 -13.25
CA TYR A 29 -7.55 -16.68 -13.11
C TYR A 29 -7.09 -16.66 -11.66
N PHE A 30 -8.00 -16.41 -10.72
CA PHE A 30 -7.70 -16.24 -9.30
C PHE A 30 -8.11 -17.47 -8.49
N ASP A 31 -7.22 -17.89 -7.59
CA ASP A 31 -7.48 -19.00 -6.67
C ASP A 31 -8.27 -18.49 -5.46
N VAL A 32 -9.57 -18.39 -5.62
CA VAL A 32 -10.45 -17.80 -4.61
C VAL A 32 -10.32 -18.51 -3.27
N GLU A 33 -10.39 -19.83 -3.24
CA GLU A 33 -10.35 -20.60 -1.98
C GLU A 33 -9.01 -20.43 -1.26
N ARG A 34 -7.90 -20.50 -1.99
CA ARG A 34 -6.57 -20.26 -1.44
C ARG A 34 -6.43 -18.84 -0.90
N ASN A 35 -6.88 -17.83 -1.64
CA ASN A 35 -6.83 -16.44 -1.19
C ASN A 35 -7.61 -16.23 0.10
N LEU A 36 -8.82 -16.77 0.19
CA LEU A 36 -9.64 -16.69 1.41
C LEU A 36 -9.03 -17.45 2.58
N ALA A 37 -8.38 -18.59 2.33
CA ALA A 37 -7.66 -19.34 3.37
C ALA A 37 -6.45 -18.57 3.88
N ILE A 38 -5.66 -17.94 2.99
CA ILE A 38 -4.53 -17.06 3.35
C ILE A 38 -5.04 -15.89 4.17
N PHE A 39 -6.10 -15.23 3.72
CA PHE A 39 -6.68 -14.08 4.42
C PHE A 39 -7.10 -14.46 5.86
N ARG A 40 -7.80 -15.60 6.05
CA ARG A 40 -8.18 -16.09 7.39
C ARG A 40 -6.96 -16.29 8.29
N GLY A 41 -5.91 -16.94 7.76
CA GLY A 41 -4.67 -17.14 8.50
C GLY A 41 -3.99 -15.84 8.94
N ILE A 42 -3.94 -14.85 8.06
CA ILE A 42 -3.40 -13.52 8.39
C ILE A 42 -4.34 -12.81 9.38
N ALA A 43 -5.66 -12.91 9.21
CA ALA A 43 -6.63 -12.34 10.13
C ALA A 43 -6.43 -12.84 11.56
N ASP A 44 -6.14 -14.13 11.73
CA ASP A 44 -5.90 -14.73 13.04
C ASP A 44 -4.57 -14.26 13.67
N ARG A 45 -3.51 -14.17 12.87
CA ARG A 45 -2.17 -13.82 13.37
C ARG A 45 -1.94 -12.31 13.52
N CYS A 46 -2.58 -11.50 12.68
CA CYS A 46 -2.31 -10.07 12.53
C CYS A 46 -3.57 -9.22 12.78
N TYR A 47 -4.59 -9.27 11.89
CA TYR A 47 -5.65 -8.25 11.91
C TYR A 47 -6.45 -8.24 13.21
N ARG A 48 -6.91 -9.38 13.70
CA ARG A 48 -7.68 -9.46 14.95
C ARG A 48 -6.87 -9.01 16.16
N PRO A 49 -5.66 -9.58 16.42
CA PRO A 49 -4.89 -9.17 17.59
C PRO A 49 -4.39 -7.73 17.52
N ALA A 50 -4.01 -7.21 16.35
CA ALA A 50 -3.60 -5.82 16.22
C ALA A 50 -4.78 -4.85 16.39
N LEU A 51 -5.96 -5.15 15.81
CA LEU A 51 -7.17 -4.36 16.02
C LEU A 51 -7.61 -4.35 17.48
N ASP A 52 -7.49 -5.47 18.21
CA ASP A 52 -7.75 -5.49 19.67
C ASP A 52 -6.85 -4.51 20.44
N ARG A 53 -5.59 -4.37 20.01
CA ARG A 53 -4.65 -3.41 20.62
C ARG A 53 -5.00 -1.96 20.27
N ILE A 54 -5.35 -1.73 19.00
CA ILE A 54 -5.75 -0.40 18.51
C ILE A 54 -7.05 0.05 19.18
N ASP A 55 -8.07 -0.81 19.29
CA ASP A 55 -9.33 -0.51 19.97
C ASP A 55 -9.10 -0.07 21.43
N ARG A 56 -8.27 -0.85 22.17
CA ARG A 56 -7.91 -0.51 23.54
C ARG A 56 -7.12 0.79 23.61
N ALA A 57 -6.15 0.98 22.71
CA ALA A 57 -5.36 2.22 22.66
C ALA A 57 -6.25 3.45 22.43
N LEU A 58 -7.24 3.34 21.53
CA LEU A 58 -8.21 4.40 21.30
C LEU A 58 -9.14 4.62 22.49
N ALA A 59 -9.49 3.57 23.26
CA ALA A 59 -10.31 3.69 24.46
C ALA A 59 -9.53 4.33 25.62
N ASP A 60 -8.30 3.87 25.86
CA ASP A 60 -7.50 4.23 27.03
C ASP A 60 -6.74 5.55 26.85
N HIS A 61 -6.50 5.98 25.59
CA HIS A 61 -5.71 7.15 25.23
C HIS A 61 -6.51 8.10 24.32
N PRO A 62 -7.27 9.06 24.86
CA PRO A 62 -8.10 9.99 24.07
C PRO A 62 -7.32 10.79 23.01
N GLU A 63 -6.03 11.03 23.24
CA GLU A 63 -5.15 11.76 22.32
C GLU A 63 -4.62 10.89 21.18
N PHE A 64 -4.73 9.56 21.27
CA PHE A 64 -4.20 8.67 20.24
C PHE A 64 -4.97 8.85 18.91
N ARG A 65 -4.22 8.97 17.84
CA ARG A 65 -4.70 9.13 16.45
C ARG A 65 -4.02 8.14 15.54
N LEU A 66 -4.73 7.72 14.50
CA LEU A 66 -4.25 6.73 13.53
C LEU A 66 -4.72 7.11 12.12
N SER A 67 -3.98 6.69 11.11
CA SER A 67 -4.40 6.82 9.72
C SER A 67 -4.25 5.47 9.02
N LEU A 68 -5.23 5.11 8.18
CA LEU A 68 -5.27 3.83 7.48
C LEU A 68 -5.53 4.04 5.99
N SER A 69 -4.94 3.21 5.14
CA SER A 69 -5.53 2.92 3.84
C SER A 69 -5.89 1.45 3.76
N ILE A 70 -7.00 1.15 3.09
CA ILE A 70 -7.60 -0.17 3.04
C ILE A 70 -8.01 -0.43 1.60
N THR A 71 -7.25 -1.27 0.87
CA THR A 71 -7.49 -1.51 -0.55
C THR A 71 -8.86 -2.15 -0.81
N GLY A 72 -9.40 -1.96 -2.01
CA GLY A 72 -10.64 -2.60 -2.43
C GLY A 72 -10.53 -4.12 -2.39
N THR A 73 -9.40 -4.66 -2.84
CA THR A 73 -9.13 -6.11 -2.82
C THR A 73 -9.05 -6.69 -1.41
N PHE A 74 -8.58 -5.92 -0.44
CA PHE A 74 -8.66 -6.30 0.97
C PHE A 74 -10.12 -6.41 1.43
N VAL A 75 -10.93 -5.38 1.16
CA VAL A 75 -12.34 -5.35 1.57
C VAL A 75 -13.12 -6.49 0.93
N GLU A 76 -12.89 -6.78 -0.37
CA GLU A 76 -13.52 -7.91 -1.07
C GLU A 76 -13.23 -9.25 -0.38
N GLN A 77 -11.98 -9.48 0.00
CA GLN A 77 -11.57 -10.72 0.67
C GLN A 77 -12.06 -10.77 2.12
N ALA A 78 -11.98 -9.66 2.85
CA ALA A 78 -12.44 -9.56 4.23
C ALA A 78 -13.94 -9.86 4.36
N ARG A 79 -14.79 -9.31 3.47
CA ARG A 79 -16.23 -9.61 3.44
C ARG A 79 -16.54 -11.11 3.36
N ARG A 80 -15.69 -11.87 2.67
CA ARG A 80 -15.88 -13.31 2.43
C ARG A 80 -15.18 -14.20 3.45
N ALA A 81 -14.01 -13.79 3.92
CA ALA A 81 -13.12 -14.61 4.75
C ALA A 81 -13.19 -14.28 6.25
N ALA A 82 -13.36 -13.01 6.60
CA ALA A 82 -13.33 -12.51 7.97
C ALA A 82 -14.16 -11.21 8.11
N PRO A 83 -15.49 -11.27 8.01
CA PRO A 83 -16.35 -10.09 8.09
C PRO A 83 -16.23 -9.35 9.43
N ASP A 84 -15.90 -10.04 10.51
CA ASP A 84 -15.62 -9.46 11.82
C ASP A 84 -14.44 -8.48 11.81
N VAL A 85 -13.45 -8.68 10.93
CA VAL A 85 -12.34 -7.73 10.75
C VAL A 85 -12.85 -6.40 10.17
N LEU A 86 -13.77 -6.45 9.19
CA LEU A 86 -14.39 -5.24 8.66
C LEU A 86 -15.26 -4.53 9.70
N ASP A 87 -16.03 -5.27 10.51
CA ASP A 87 -16.85 -4.69 11.57
C ASP A 87 -15.97 -3.96 12.61
N ARG A 88 -14.84 -4.54 12.98
CA ARG A 88 -13.85 -3.89 13.86
C ARG A 88 -13.24 -2.64 13.21
N LEU A 89 -12.86 -2.71 11.93
CA LEU A 89 -12.35 -1.53 11.20
C LEU A 89 -13.39 -0.41 11.15
N ARG A 90 -14.69 -0.72 10.93
CA ARG A 90 -15.77 0.27 11.01
C ARG A 90 -15.85 0.87 12.41
N GLY A 91 -15.75 0.06 13.46
CA GLY A 91 -15.71 0.51 14.85
C GLY A 91 -14.57 1.48 15.11
N VAL A 92 -13.35 1.11 14.71
CA VAL A 92 -12.15 1.95 14.86
C VAL A 92 -12.31 3.29 14.12
N VAL A 93 -12.79 3.28 12.87
CA VAL A 93 -13.01 4.50 12.09
C VAL A 93 -14.11 5.38 12.70
N SER A 94 -15.19 4.78 13.21
CA SER A 94 -16.32 5.52 13.80
C SER A 94 -15.97 6.31 15.07
N THR A 95 -14.79 6.06 15.65
CA THR A 95 -14.30 6.86 16.80
C THR A 95 -14.03 8.33 16.46
N GLY A 96 -13.95 8.68 15.17
CA GLY A 96 -13.57 10.02 14.68
C GLY A 96 -12.10 10.37 14.88
N ARG A 97 -11.27 9.41 15.32
CA ARG A 97 -9.84 9.58 15.58
C ARG A 97 -8.95 8.81 14.60
N VAL A 98 -9.58 8.25 13.57
CA VAL A 98 -8.90 7.51 12.50
C VAL A 98 -9.27 8.11 11.16
N SER A 99 -8.27 8.59 10.42
CA SER A 99 -8.42 9.03 9.02
C SER A 99 -8.23 7.87 8.06
N LEU A 100 -9.01 7.86 6.97
CA LEU A 100 -8.78 6.95 5.85
C LEU A 100 -8.22 7.71 4.65
N LEU A 101 -7.23 7.10 3.98
CA LEU A 101 -6.61 7.66 2.78
C LEU A 101 -7.19 6.99 1.52
N ALA A 102 -7.28 7.76 0.45
CA ALA A 102 -7.55 7.21 -0.88
C ALA A 102 -6.30 6.55 -1.47
N GLU A 103 -6.53 5.53 -2.29
CA GLU A 103 -5.52 4.89 -3.13
C GLU A 103 -6.14 4.28 -4.39
N THR A 104 -5.39 3.52 -5.20
CA THR A 104 -5.97 2.73 -6.28
C THR A 104 -6.74 1.54 -5.71
N TYR A 105 -7.96 1.29 -6.20
CA TYR A 105 -8.82 0.23 -5.67
C TYR A 105 -8.16 -1.15 -5.62
N TYR A 106 -7.40 -1.49 -6.67
CA TYR A 106 -6.74 -2.79 -6.84
C TYR A 106 -5.27 -2.80 -6.40
N HIS A 107 -4.79 -1.76 -5.71
CA HIS A 107 -3.36 -1.62 -5.40
C HIS A 107 -2.48 -1.80 -6.64
N SER A 108 -2.81 -1.08 -7.68
CA SER A 108 -2.30 -1.31 -9.03
C SER A 108 -1.28 -0.25 -9.47
N LEU A 109 -0.48 -0.61 -10.49
CA LEU A 109 0.40 0.34 -11.15
C LEU A 109 -0.35 1.21 -12.19
N ALA A 110 -1.65 1.48 -11.96
CA ALA A 110 -2.50 2.26 -12.87
C ALA A 110 -1.96 3.67 -13.15
N PHE A 111 -1.14 4.23 -12.26
CA PHE A 111 -0.51 5.53 -12.46
C PHE A 111 0.51 5.56 -13.62
N LEU A 112 0.91 4.41 -14.13
CA LEU A 112 1.78 4.26 -15.31
C LEU A 112 0.99 4.01 -16.60
N LEU A 113 -0.33 3.96 -16.50
CA LEU A 113 -1.22 3.74 -17.63
C LEU A 113 -1.72 5.07 -18.20
N PRO A 114 -2.11 5.09 -19.48
CA PRO A 114 -2.84 6.25 -20.01
C PRO A 114 -4.15 6.50 -19.26
N PRO A 115 -4.61 7.76 -19.17
CA PRO A 115 -5.94 8.05 -18.66
C PRO A 115 -7.03 7.25 -19.41
N PRO A 116 -8.15 6.89 -18.77
CA PRO A 116 -8.64 7.36 -17.47
C PRO A 116 -8.43 6.35 -16.31
N GLU A 117 -7.64 5.28 -16.47
CA GLU A 117 -7.64 4.15 -15.53
C GLU A 117 -7.32 4.54 -14.09
N LEU A 118 -6.32 5.40 -13.89
CA LEU A 118 -5.96 5.85 -12.54
C LEU A 118 -7.13 6.58 -11.85
N ALA A 119 -7.75 7.53 -12.56
CA ALA A 119 -8.86 8.29 -12.02
C ALA A 119 -10.07 7.40 -11.67
N GLU A 120 -10.37 6.41 -12.53
CA GLU A 120 -11.45 5.46 -12.29
C GLU A 120 -11.18 4.61 -11.03
N GLN A 121 -9.97 4.07 -10.86
CA GLN A 121 -9.64 3.27 -9.68
C GLN A 121 -9.66 4.09 -8.39
N VAL A 122 -9.16 5.32 -8.43
CA VAL A 122 -9.23 6.24 -7.28
C VAL A 122 -10.68 6.59 -6.94
N ALA A 123 -11.52 6.86 -7.96
CA ALA A 123 -12.94 7.12 -7.75
C ALA A 123 -13.68 5.91 -7.16
N MET A 124 -13.40 4.69 -7.67
CA MET A 124 -13.94 3.44 -7.11
C MET A 124 -13.56 3.28 -5.64
N HIS A 125 -12.31 3.58 -5.30
CA HIS A 125 -11.84 3.45 -3.93
C HIS A 125 -12.47 4.50 -3.00
N ARG A 126 -12.60 5.75 -3.43
CA ARG A 126 -13.31 6.80 -2.68
C ARG A 126 -14.77 6.40 -2.40
N GLU A 127 -15.45 5.84 -3.39
CA GLU A 127 -16.83 5.37 -3.23
C GLU A 127 -16.90 4.18 -2.26
N LEU A 128 -15.96 3.23 -2.34
CA LEU A 128 -15.86 2.14 -1.38
C LEU A 128 -15.73 2.66 0.05
N LEU A 129 -14.81 3.60 0.31
CA LEU A 129 -14.59 4.17 1.65
C LEU A 129 -15.83 4.90 2.16
N ARG A 130 -16.55 5.60 1.28
CA ARG A 130 -17.81 6.26 1.62
C ARG A 130 -18.89 5.25 2.02
N GLN A 131 -19.02 4.16 1.27
CA GLN A 131 -20.04 3.13 1.51
C GLN A 131 -19.74 2.28 2.75
N GLU A 132 -18.47 1.87 2.92
CA GLU A 132 -18.08 0.97 4.00
C GLU A 132 -17.86 1.66 5.33
N PHE A 133 -17.33 2.88 5.31
CA PHE A 133 -16.85 3.56 6.50
C PHE A 133 -17.46 4.95 6.71
N GLY A 134 -18.31 5.43 5.78
CA GLY A 134 -18.87 6.78 5.84
C GLY A 134 -17.82 7.90 5.69
N HIS A 135 -16.62 7.58 5.18
CA HIS A 135 -15.46 8.48 5.14
C HIS A 135 -15.18 8.99 3.72
N ALA A 136 -14.92 10.30 3.60
CA ALA A 136 -14.51 10.95 2.36
C ALA A 136 -13.02 11.37 2.49
N PRO A 137 -12.07 10.63 1.89
CA PRO A 137 -10.64 10.90 2.09
C PRO A 137 -10.19 12.18 1.41
N SER A 138 -9.40 12.99 2.13
CA SER A 138 -8.78 14.22 1.66
C SER A 138 -7.33 14.05 1.24
N VAL A 139 -6.71 12.92 1.60
CA VAL A 139 -5.29 12.59 1.35
C VAL A 139 -5.19 11.37 0.46
N LEU A 140 -4.29 11.43 -0.52
CA LEU A 140 -3.98 10.34 -1.44
C LEU A 140 -2.68 9.64 -1.04
N ARG A 141 -2.72 8.33 -0.95
CA ARG A 141 -1.54 7.47 -0.94
C ARG A 141 -1.50 6.69 -2.26
N MET A 142 -0.52 6.91 -3.09
CA MET A 142 -0.38 6.13 -4.32
C MET A 142 0.21 4.75 -4.01
N THR A 143 -0.20 3.74 -4.80
CA THR A 143 0.35 2.37 -4.76
C THR A 143 1.87 2.40 -4.56
N GLU A 144 2.38 1.61 -3.62
CA GLU A 144 3.80 1.51 -3.27
C GLU A 144 4.45 2.83 -2.82
N LEU A 145 3.64 3.71 -2.25
CA LEU A 145 4.03 5.07 -1.87
C LEU A 145 4.65 5.85 -3.04
N ALA A 146 4.25 5.52 -4.28
CA ALA A 146 4.75 6.18 -5.48
C ALA A 146 4.42 7.67 -5.46
N TYR A 147 5.41 8.50 -5.79
CA TYR A 147 5.25 9.93 -5.90
C TYR A 147 6.08 10.49 -7.06
N SER A 148 5.52 11.46 -7.77
CA SER A 148 6.20 12.31 -8.76
C SER A 148 5.45 13.63 -8.92
N ASP A 149 6.08 14.59 -9.60
CA ASP A 149 5.46 15.86 -9.94
C ASP A 149 4.18 15.69 -10.79
N ASP A 150 4.11 14.66 -11.65
CA ASP A 150 2.91 14.35 -12.43
C ASP A 150 1.78 13.79 -11.55
N LEU A 151 2.13 12.96 -10.57
CA LEU A 151 1.16 12.45 -9.60
C LEU A 151 0.63 13.55 -8.68
N ALA A 152 1.45 14.54 -8.36
CA ALA A 152 1.00 15.73 -7.63
C ALA A 152 -0.03 16.54 -8.44
N ARG A 153 0.21 16.75 -9.74
CA ARG A 153 -0.79 17.40 -10.62
C ARG A 153 -2.09 16.61 -10.72
N PHE A 154 -1.98 15.28 -10.81
CA PHE A 154 -3.16 14.40 -10.78
C PHE A 154 -3.94 14.57 -9.47
N ALA A 155 -3.27 14.53 -8.31
CA ALA A 155 -3.92 14.69 -7.03
C ALA A 155 -4.61 16.04 -6.86
N GLU A 156 -4.02 17.14 -7.36
CA GLU A 156 -4.62 18.47 -7.37
C GLU A 156 -5.88 18.50 -8.24
N VAL A 157 -5.84 17.93 -9.46
CA VAL A 157 -7.00 17.81 -10.35
C VAL A 157 -8.13 17.02 -9.69
N GLU A 158 -7.80 15.94 -8.99
CA GLU A 158 -8.74 15.09 -8.23
C GLU A 158 -9.16 15.74 -6.88
N ARG A 159 -8.71 16.97 -6.59
CA ARG A 159 -9.06 17.77 -5.41
C ARG A 159 -8.64 17.14 -4.09
N PHE A 160 -7.53 16.42 -4.06
CA PHE A 160 -6.89 16.04 -2.83
C PHE A 160 -6.18 17.23 -2.19
N GLN A 161 -6.12 17.25 -0.86
CA GLN A 161 -5.44 18.29 -0.10
C GLN A 161 -4.00 17.90 0.24
N GLY A 162 -3.71 16.60 0.23
CA GLY A 162 -2.38 16.09 0.51
C GLY A 162 -2.07 14.75 -0.14
N MET A 163 -0.77 14.43 -0.19
CA MET A 163 -0.26 13.12 -0.57
C MET A 163 0.79 12.64 0.43
N LEU A 164 0.91 11.31 0.55
CA LEU A 164 2.06 10.70 1.21
C LEU A 164 3.18 10.46 0.20
N ALA A 165 4.41 10.64 0.64
CA ALA A 165 5.60 10.37 -0.16
C ALA A 165 6.76 9.85 0.71
N GLU A 166 7.79 9.26 0.08
CA GLU A 166 9.00 8.82 0.80
C GLU A 166 9.90 10.02 1.15
N GLY A 167 10.44 10.01 2.36
CA GLY A 167 11.35 11.04 2.84
C GLY A 167 12.82 10.75 2.50
N TRP A 168 13.11 10.52 1.23
CA TRP A 168 14.42 10.11 0.75
C TRP A 168 15.38 11.28 0.53
N GLU A 169 16.62 11.15 1.01
CA GLU A 169 17.65 12.19 0.93
C GLU A 169 17.95 12.62 -0.52
N GLY A 170 17.84 11.68 -1.48
CA GLY A 170 18.11 11.95 -2.89
C GLY A 170 17.21 13.05 -3.49
N VAL A 171 16.00 13.24 -2.96
CA VAL A 171 15.07 14.31 -3.39
C VAL A 171 15.04 15.47 -2.41
N LEU A 172 15.31 15.24 -1.13
CA LEU A 172 15.27 16.27 -0.09
C LEU A 172 16.47 17.21 -0.10
N LYS A 173 17.59 16.80 -0.71
CA LYS A 173 18.79 17.67 -0.88
C LYS A 173 19.24 18.33 0.43
N GLY A 174 19.29 17.56 1.51
CA GLY A 174 19.67 18.02 2.85
C GLY A 174 18.52 18.65 3.66
N GLN A 175 17.31 18.73 3.12
CA GLN A 175 16.12 19.08 3.91
C GLN A 175 15.68 17.88 4.75
N PRO A 176 15.22 18.08 6.00
CA PRO A 176 14.76 16.97 6.84
C PRO A 176 13.37 16.48 6.45
N PRO A 177 13.07 15.16 6.55
CA PRO A 177 11.74 14.61 6.28
C PRO A 177 10.70 14.93 7.38
N THR A 178 11.11 15.62 8.44
CA THR A 178 10.31 15.89 9.64
C THR A 178 9.56 17.22 9.59
N TYR A 179 9.18 17.65 8.39
CA TYR A 179 8.34 18.80 8.12
C TYR A 179 7.33 18.50 7.02
N ALA A 180 6.25 19.24 6.97
CA ALA A 180 5.36 19.25 5.80
C ALA A 180 6.02 20.01 4.65
N TYR A 181 5.77 19.56 3.42
CA TYR A 181 6.19 20.23 2.19
C TYR A 181 4.97 20.53 1.33
N CYS A 182 5.07 21.43 0.36
CA CYS A 182 4.09 21.50 -0.71
C CYS A 182 4.67 20.91 -1.99
N ALA A 183 3.83 20.36 -2.85
CA ALA A 183 4.27 19.89 -4.16
C ALA A 183 4.64 21.08 -5.04
N ALA A 184 5.84 21.10 -5.60
CA ALA A 184 6.27 22.23 -6.44
C ALA A 184 5.35 22.49 -7.64
N PRO A 185 4.84 21.46 -8.36
CA PRO A 185 3.92 21.67 -9.49
C PRO A 185 2.46 21.92 -9.09
N ALA A 186 2.11 21.74 -7.80
CA ALA A 186 0.77 21.86 -7.23
C ALA A 186 0.87 22.45 -5.82
N PRO A 187 1.15 23.77 -5.65
CA PRO A 187 1.53 24.36 -4.36
C PRO A 187 0.46 24.27 -3.26
N THR A 188 -0.78 24.00 -3.61
CA THR A 188 -1.89 23.79 -2.65
C THR A 188 -1.92 22.37 -2.09
N LEU A 189 -1.22 21.44 -2.73
CA LEU A 189 -1.14 20.04 -2.30
C LEU A 189 0.00 19.85 -1.28
N LEU A 190 -0.34 19.43 -0.08
CA LEU A 190 0.62 19.16 0.98
C LEU A 190 1.23 17.76 0.84
N LEU A 191 2.52 17.65 1.14
CA LEU A 191 3.26 16.39 1.15
C LEU A 191 3.64 16.06 2.59
N LEU A 192 3.19 14.90 3.05
CA LEU A 192 3.60 14.30 4.30
C LEU A 192 4.61 13.19 4.00
N LEU A 193 5.81 13.32 4.56
CA LEU A 193 6.91 12.45 4.22
C LEU A 193 7.08 11.32 5.22
N ARG A 194 7.36 10.12 4.70
CA ARG A 194 7.76 8.97 5.51
C ARG A 194 9.15 9.21 6.10
N HIS A 195 9.26 9.12 7.40
CA HIS A 195 10.55 9.04 8.05
C HIS A 195 11.05 7.60 7.99
N TYR A 196 11.71 7.22 6.87
CA TYR A 196 11.99 5.83 6.60
C TYR A 196 12.89 5.16 7.66
N PRO A 197 13.93 5.80 8.25
CA PRO A 197 14.73 5.12 9.27
C PRO A 197 13.88 4.67 10.47
N LEU A 198 13.05 5.56 11.03
CA LEU A 198 12.18 5.23 12.15
C LEU A 198 11.07 4.25 11.77
N SER A 199 10.51 4.37 10.55
CA SER A 199 9.50 3.42 10.06
C SER A 199 10.10 2.02 9.88
N ASP A 200 11.31 1.93 9.33
CA ASP A 200 12.02 0.67 9.09
C ASP A 200 12.53 0.01 10.38
N ASP A 201 12.78 0.79 11.43
CA ASP A 201 13.12 0.26 12.76
C ASP A 201 12.00 -0.62 13.31
N VAL A 202 10.74 -0.25 13.05
CA VAL A 202 9.57 -1.02 13.43
C VAL A 202 9.20 -2.04 12.34
N GLY A 203 9.17 -1.63 11.06
CA GLY A 203 8.70 -2.44 9.95
C GLY A 203 9.60 -3.62 9.58
N PHE A 204 10.92 -3.47 9.75
CA PHE A 204 11.89 -4.48 9.30
C PHE A 204 12.84 -4.94 10.41
N ARG A 205 13.34 -4.02 11.27
CA ARG A 205 14.38 -4.36 12.24
C ARG A 205 13.89 -4.89 13.57
N PHE A 206 12.60 -4.73 13.88
CA PHE A 206 12.03 -5.02 15.19
C PHE A 206 12.38 -6.41 15.75
N SER A 207 12.35 -7.45 14.92
CA SER A 207 12.66 -8.84 15.32
C SER A 207 14.12 -9.23 15.12
N SER A 208 14.97 -8.32 14.64
CA SER A 208 16.37 -8.61 14.30
C SER A 208 17.25 -8.64 15.55
N GLN A 209 17.50 -9.82 16.12
CA GLN A 209 18.30 -9.98 17.35
C GLN A 209 19.74 -9.49 17.22
N GLY A 210 20.30 -9.47 16.00
CA GLY A 210 21.65 -8.92 15.72
C GLY A 210 21.70 -7.41 15.57
N TRP A 211 20.56 -6.73 15.59
CA TRP A 211 20.52 -5.27 15.52
C TRP A 211 20.97 -4.66 16.86
N SER A 212 21.87 -3.67 16.82
CA SER A 212 22.44 -3.04 18.02
C SER A 212 21.40 -2.45 18.97
N GLU A 213 20.24 -2.07 18.44
CA GLU A 213 19.14 -1.47 19.20
C GLU A 213 18.09 -2.49 19.67
N TYR A 214 18.31 -3.80 19.40
CA TYR A 214 17.41 -4.86 19.89
C TYR A 214 17.57 -5.05 21.42
N PRO A 215 16.48 -5.27 22.18
CA PRO A 215 15.09 -5.17 21.76
C PRO A 215 14.62 -3.70 21.68
N LEU A 216 13.75 -3.41 20.71
CA LEU A 216 13.09 -2.13 20.60
C LEU A 216 11.85 -2.10 21.50
N THR A 217 11.84 -1.22 22.52
CA THR A 217 10.65 -0.99 23.35
C THR A 217 9.96 0.31 22.96
N ALA A 218 8.67 0.45 23.31
CA ALA A 218 7.89 1.65 23.02
C ALA A 218 8.52 2.90 23.68
N GLU A 219 9.04 2.78 24.90
CA GLU A 219 9.70 3.87 25.62
C GLU A 219 11.02 4.30 24.96
N LYS A 220 11.80 3.32 24.47
CA LYS A 220 13.03 3.61 23.72
C LYS A 220 12.70 4.33 22.42
N TYR A 221 11.69 3.84 21.70
CA TYR A 221 11.26 4.44 20.45
C TYR A 221 10.68 5.84 20.64
N ALA A 222 9.86 6.05 21.68
CA ALA A 222 9.31 7.37 22.03
C ALA A 222 10.43 8.39 22.37
N ARG A 223 11.51 7.95 23.04
CA ARG A 223 12.68 8.83 23.24
C ARG A 223 13.35 9.23 21.93
N TRP A 224 13.43 8.33 20.95
CA TRP A 224 13.97 8.68 19.63
C TRP A 224 13.09 9.68 18.90
N LEU A 225 11.78 9.48 18.95
CA LEU A 225 10.83 10.45 18.41
C LEU A 225 10.99 11.81 19.07
N ALA A 226 11.10 11.84 20.40
CA ALA A 226 11.27 13.08 21.17
C ALA A 226 12.62 13.79 20.90
N ALA A 227 13.65 13.05 20.56
CA ALA A 227 14.96 13.59 20.20
C ALA A 227 15.05 14.02 18.71
N THR A 228 14.07 13.62 17.89
CA THR A 228 14.05 13.96 16.46
C THR A 228 13.62 15.42 16.27
N PRO A 229 14.44 16.28 15.62
CA PRO A 229 14.08 17.66 15.41
C PRO A 229 13.03 17.77 14.29
N GLY A 230 12.06 18.66 14.45
CA GLY A 230 11.05 18.92 13.43
C GLY A 230 9.69 19.29 13.98
N GLU A 231 8.71 19.38 13.09
CA GLU A 231 7.33 19.72 13.41
C GLU A 231 6.37 18.54 13.19
N LEU A 232 6.77 17.59 12.34
CA LEU A 232 5.98 16.44 11.95
C LEU A 232 6.89 15.24 11.68
N VAL A 233 6.51 14.04 12.13
CA VAL A 233 7.17 12.78 11.78
C VAL A 233 6.15 11.79 11.25
N GLY A 234 6.36 11.30 10.02
CA GLY A 234 5.54 10.28 9.37
C GLY A 234 6.09 8.88 9.61
N LEU A 235 5.38 8.04 10.33
CA LEU A 235 5.68 6.63 10.59
C LEU A 235 4.75 5.80 9.70
N PHE A 236 5.22 5.45 8.49
CA PHE A 236 4.39 4.77 7.49
C PHE A 236 4.89 3.35 7.28
N MET A 237 4.00 2.38 7.43
CA MET A 237 4.32 0.95 7.30
C MET A 237 3.07 0.14 6.98
N ASP A 238 3.26 -1.13 6.64
CA ASP A 238 2.16 -2.06 6.46
C ASP A 238 1.53 -2.43 7.80
N PHE A 239 0.23 -2.61 7.83
CA PHE A 239 -0.49 -3.10 9.00
C PHE A 239 -0.02 -4.49 9.40
N GLU A 240 0.36 -5.29 8.40
CA GLU A 240 0.89 -6.65 8.53
C GLU A 240 2.20 -6.72 9.32
N THR A 241 2.86 -5.59 9.57
CA THR A 241 3.95 -5.45 10.52
C THR A 241 3.59 -6.05 11.89
N PHE A 242 2.32 -5.88 12.33
CA PHE A 242 1.85 -6.22 13.66
C PHE A 242 1.21 -7.61 13.74
N GLY A 243 2.00 -8.65 13.53
CA GLY A 243 1.58 -10.04 13.70
C GLY A 243 1.90 -10.97 12.54
N GLU A 244 2.09 -10.44 11.32
CA GLU A 244 2.48 -11.21 10.14
C GLU A 244 3.97 -11.06 9.84
N HIS A 245 4.48 -9.86 9.59
CA HIS A 245 5.91 -9.65 9.35
C HIS A 245 6.74 -9.88 10.61
N HIS A 246 6.25 -9.44 11.75
CA HIS A 246 6.79 -9.77 13.05
C HIS A 246 5.73 -10.55 13.84
N SER A 247 6.05 -11.79 14.20
CA SER A 247 5.11 -12.63 14.96
C SER A 247 4.79 -12.04 16.34
N ALA A 248 3.66 -12.40 16.91
CA ALA A 248 3.29 -11.98 18.27
C ALA A 248 4.37 -12.31 19.33
N ALA A 249 5.11 -13.42 19.13
CA ALA A 249 6.20 -13.83 20.02
C ALA A 249 7.40 -12.85 20.02
N SER A 250 7.52 -11.97 19.02
CA SER A 250 8.56 -10.94 19.00
C SER A 250 8.29 -9.78 19.98
N GLY A 251 7.07 -9.67 20.54
CA GLY A 251 6.63 -8.57 21.37
C GLY A 251 6.07 -7.37 20.58
N ILE A 252 5.90 -7.48 19.26
CA ILE A 252 5.41 -6.36 18.40
C ILE A 252 4.02 -5.88 18.80
N LEU A 253 3.14 -6.76 19.24
CA LEU A 253 1.79 -6.40 19.70
C LEU A 253 1.82 -5.66 21.05
N ASP A 254 2.75 -6.02 21.93
CA ASP A 254 2.94 -5.31 23.20
C ASP A 254 3.57 -3.93 22.96
N PHE A 255 4.50 -3.83 22.00
CA PHE A 255 5.01 -2.55 21.52
C PHE A 255 3.88 -1.65 21.00
N LEU A 256 2.99 -2.17 20.14
CA LEU A 256 1.84 -1.42 19.62
C LEU A 256 0.92 -0.93 20.77
N SER A 257 0.69 -1.78 21.78
CA SER A 257 -0.13 -1.42 22.95
C SER A 257 0.50 -0.30 23.81
N ALA A 258 1.81 -0.34 23.98
CA ALA A 258 2.53 0.59 24.85
C ALA A 258 2.86 1.92 24.18
N LEU A 259 2.94 1.93 22.83
CA LEU A 259 3.40 3.09 22.06
C LEU A 259 2.57 4.37 22.29
N PRO A 260 1.21 4.34 22.34
CA PRO A 260 0.41 5.55 22.58
C PRO A 260 0.79 6.24 23.87
N ARG A 261 0.88 5.49 24.96
CA ARG A 261 1.27 6.01 26.28
C ARG A 261 2.71 6.51 26.29
N ALA A 262 3.62 5.75 25.70
CA ALA A 262 5.04 6.12 25.69
C ALA A 262 5.29 7.47 24.99
N VAL A 263 4.58 7.73 23.87
CA VAL A 263 4.63 9.03 23.17
C VAL A 263 4.05 10.15 24.03
N GLN A 264 2.93 9.93 24.70
CA GLN A 264 2.27 10.92 25.57
C GLN A 264 3.12 11.36 26.77
N HIS A 265 4.08 10.56 27.21
CA HIS A 265 5.02 10.97 28.25
C HIS A 265 5.94 12.13 27.83
N HIS A 266 6.02 12.44 26.55
CA HIS A 266 6.79 13.55 26.00
C HIS A 266 5.84 14.68 25.58
N SER A 267 5.69 15.71 26.44
CA SER A 267 4.68 16.77 26.31
C SER A 267 4.74 17.61 25.02
N HIS A 268 5.85 17.56 24.28
CA HIS A 268 6.01 18.22 22.98
C HIS A 268 5.66 17.33 21.78
N LEU A 269 5.32 16.06 22.02
CA LEU A 269 4.79 15.14 21.01
C LEU A 269 3.27 15.09 21.08
N GLU A 270 2.61 15.10 19.94
CA GLU A 270 1.17 14.93 19.81
C GLU A 270 0.83 13.95 18.69
N TRP A 271 -0.11 13.06 18.91
CA TRP A 271 -0.65 12.20 17.87
C TRP A 271 -1.49 13.02 16.90
N ALA A 272 -1.34 12.77 15.61
CA ALA A 272 -2.17 13.39 14.59
C ALA A 272 -2.55 12.39 13.49
N THR A 273 -3.73 12.54 12.93
CA THR A 273 -4.11 11.90 11.68
C THR A 273 -3.46 12.61 10.50
N VAL A 274 -3.47 11.99 9.32
CA VAL A 274 -3.03 12.67 8.10
C VAL A 274 -3.90 13.89 7.79
N ASP A 275 -5.23 13.82 8.05
CA ASP A 275 -6.14 14.96 7.82
C ASP A 275 -5.84 16.14 8.76
N GLU A 276 -5.37 15.89 9.99
CA GLU A 276 -4.91 16.94 10.90
C GLU A 276 -3.52 17.45 10.53
N ALA A 277 -2.67 16.57 10.00
CA ALA A 277 -1.29 16.90 9.64
C ALA A 277 -1.17 17.77 8.38
N ILE A 278 -2.08 17.61 7.40
CA ILE A 278 -2.08 18.44 6.18
C ILE A 278 -2.41 19.92 6.42
N HIS A 279 -2.78 20.31 7.63
CA HIS A 279 -2.95 21.71 8.00
C HIS A 279 -1.67 22.34 8.59
N THR A 280 -0.58 21.57 8.66
CA THR A 280 0.74 22.11 9.06
C THR A 280 1.31 22.97 7.93
N ALA A 281 1.82 24.16 8.26
CA ALA A 281 2.41 25.04 7.26
C ALA A 281 3.59 24.35 6.53
N PRO A 282 3.63 24.38 5.19
CA PRO A 282 4.72 23.75 4.46
C PRO A 282 6.03 24.51 4.65
N ARG A 283 7.12 23.77 4.86
CA ARG A 283 8.46 24.32 5.00
C ARG A 283 8.98 24.91 3.68
N ALA A 284 8.78 24.19 2.57
CA ALA A 284 9.28 24.53 1.25
C ALA A 284 8.53 23.73 0.16
N PRO A 285 8.60 24.16 -1.10
CA PRO A 285 8.19 23.31 -2.21
C PRO A 285 9.19 22.16 -2.44
N LEU A 286 8.66 20.98 -2.76
CA LEU A 286 9.44 19.79 -3.13
C LEU A 286 9.08 19.37 -4.55
N SER A 287 10.08 19.20 -5.42
CA SER A 287 9.93 18.70 -6.78
C SER A 287 10.60 17.34 -6.92
N VAL A 288 9.87 16.41 -7.50
CA VAL A 288 10.35 15.06 -7.82
C VAL A 288 9.98 14.75 -9.28
N PRO A 289 10.88 15.02 -10.23
CA PRO A 289 10.59 14.94 -11.67
C PRO A 289 10.55 13.51 -12.23
N TYR A 290 10.78 12.51 -11.40
CA TYR A 290 10.68 11.08 -11.72
C TYR A 290 9.85 10.37 -10.64
N THR A 291 9.37 9.15 -10.93
CA THR A 291 8.61 8.41 -9.93
C THR A 291 9.54 7.78 -8.91
N MET A 292 9.42 8.20 -7.66
CA MET A 292 10.03 7.51 -6.52
C MET A 292 9.01 6.63 -5.81
N SER A 293 9.49 5.66 -5.01
CA SER A 293 8.68 4.78 -4.16
C SER A 293 9.37 4.55 -2.80
N TRP A 294 8.78 3.75 -1.93
CA TRP A 294 9.37 3.38 -0.66
C TRP A 294 10.26 2.13 -0.72
N ALA A 295 10.26 1.42 -1.87
CA ALA A 295 10.96 0.16 -2.01
C ALA A 295 12.43 0.34 -2.38
N ASP A 296 13.24 -0.60 -1.93
CA ASP A 296 14.65 -0.77 -2.21
C ASP A 296 15.53 0.45 -1.87
N GLN A 297 16.83 0.34 -2.10
CA GLN A 297 17.78 1.43 -1.84
C GLN A 297 17.66 2.57 -2.85
N ASN A 298 17.28 2.26 -4.08
CA ASN A 298 17.18 3.24 -5.17
C ASN A 298 15.92 4.12 -5.07
N ARG A 299 14.96 3.71 -4.23
CA ARG A 299 13.68 4.42 -4.08
C ARG A 299 12.99 4.71 -5.41
N ASP A 300 13.07 3.78 -6.36
CA ASP A 300 12.44 3.85 -7.68
C ASP A 300 11.39 2.73 -7.86
N LEU A 301 11.03 2.43 -9.11
CA LEU A 301 10.10 1.35 -9.43
C LEU A 301 10.81 0.02 -9.79
N GLY A 302 12.10 -0.11 -9.48
CA GLY A 302 12.91 -1.29 -9.81
C GLY A 302 12.35 -2.59 -9.25
N ALA A 303 11.73 -2.56 -8.07
CA ALA A 303 11.09 -3.73 -7.47
C ALA A 303 9.98 -4.34 -8.34
N TRP A 304 9.31 -3.54 -9.17
CA TRP A 304 8.17 -3.96 -10.02
C TRP A 304 8.47 -3.94 -11.51
N LEU A 305 9.44 -3.14 -11.97
CA LEU A 305 9.76 -2.94 -13.38
C LEU A 305 11.26 -3.00 -13.67
N GLY A 306 12.05 -3.54 -12.76
CA GLY A 306 13.52 -3.53 -12.83
C GLY A 306 14.11 -4.49 -13.86
N ASN A 307 13.41 -5.58 -14.20
CA ASN A 307 13.90 -6.60 -15.14
C ASN A 307 13.00 -6.77 -16.38
N ASP A 308 13.47 -7.54 -17.36
CA ASP A 308 12.76 -7.71 -18.63
C ASP A 308 11.44 -8.49 -18.48
N LEU A 309 11.33 -9.43 -17.54
CA LEU A 309 10.09 -10.16 -17.28
C LEU A 309 9.01 -9.19 -16.81
N GLN A 310 9.33 -8.39 -15.82
CA GLN A 310 8.42 -7.38 -15.26
C GLN A 310 7.97 -6.37 -16.32
N ARG A 311 8.93 -5.79 -17.05
CA ARG A 311 8.63 -4.81 -18.11
C ARG A 311 7.77 -5.40 -19.22
N SER A 312 8.09 -6.61 -19.68
CA SER A 312 7.32 -7.25 -20.75
C SER A 312 5.92 -7.63 -20.32
N ALA A 313 5.74 -8.08 -19.04
CA ALA A 313 4.44 -8.38 -18.47
C ALA A 313 3.58 -7.11 -18.35
N PHE A 314 4.16 -6.01 -17.87
CA PHE A 314 3.45 -4.73 -17.74
C PHE A 314 3.04 -4.15 -19.11
N GLU A 315 3.94 -4.18 -20.10
CA GLU A 315 3.61 -3.72 -21.45
C GLU A 315 2.54 -4.61 -22.13
N ALA A 316 2.55 -5.91 -21.87
CA ALA A 316 1.47 -6.79 -22.31
C ALA A 316 0.14 -6.44 -21.63
N ALA A 317 0.14 -6.19 -20.31
CA ALA A 317 -1.04 -5.76 -19.56
C ALA A 317 -1.62 -4.45 -20.10
N LYS A 318 -0.77 -3.47 -20.43
CA LYS A 318 -1.20 -2.20 -21.08
C LYS A 318 -1.95 -2.46 -22.39
N LYS A 319 -1.37 -3.32 -23.27
CA LYS A 319 -2.01 -3.65 -24.56
C LYS A 319 -3.33 -4.37 -24.38
N VAL A 320 -3.41 -5.29 -23.42
CA VAL A 320 -4.67 -6.01 -23.11
C VAL A 320 -5.72 -5.05 -22.54
N GLY A 321 -5.32 -4.07 -21.76
CA GLY A 321 -6.21 -3.06 -21.21
C GLY A 321 -6.98 -2.27 -22.28
N VAL A 322 -6.33 -1.97 -23.40
CA VAL A 322 -7.02 -1.30 -24.54
C VAL A 322 -8.18 -2.15 -25.03
N VAL A 323 -7.95 -3.44 -25.25
CA VAL A 323 -8.97 -4.36 -25.78
C VAL A 323 -10.02 -4.67 -24.71
N ALA A 324 -9.63 -4.83 -23.46
CA ALA A 324 -10.54 -5.06 -22.34
C ALA A 324 -11.52 -3.90 -22.14
N ARG A 325 -11.05 -2.66 -22.27
CA ARG A 325 -11.90 -1.47 -22.21
C ARG A 325 -12.85 -1.38 -23.40
N GLN A 326 -12.36 -1.67 -24.63
CA GLN A 326 -13.17 -1.67 -25.83
C GLN A 326 -14.28 -2.74 -25.78
N ALA A 327 -14.00 -3.89 -25.17
CA ALA A 327 -14.97 -4.99 -25.05
C ALA A 327 -16.22 -4.59 -24.24
N GLY A 328 -16.11 -3.59 -23.36
CA GLY A 328 -17.23 -3.07 -22.57
C GLY A 328 -17.85 -4.07 -21.60
N ASP A 329 -17.16 -5.17 -21.33
CA ASP A 329 -17.62 -6.23 -20.42
C ASP A 329 -17.02 -5.99 -19.02
N PRO A 330 -17.87 -5.75 -17.99
CA PRO A 330 -17.41 -5.44 -16.64
C PRO A 330 -16.53 -6.56 -16.03
N ALA A 331 -16.83 -7.83 -16.31
CA ALA A 331 -16.08 -8.96 -15.77
C ALA A 331 -14.66 -9.04 -16.39
N ILE A 332 -14.54 -8.78 -17.69
CA ILE A 332 -13.26 -8.71 -18.38
C ILE A 332 -12.41 -7.53 -17.83
N LEU A 333 -13.05 -6.39 -17.62
CA LEU A 333 -12.38 -5.20 -17.08
C LEU A 333 -11.94 -5.41 -15.64
N GLU A 334 -12.76 -6.06 -14.80
CA GLU A 334 -12.41 -6.40 -13.43
C GLU A 334 -11.23 -7.38 -13.36
N ASP A 335 -11.25 -8.45 -14.17
CA ASP A 335 -10.16 -9.40 -14.26
C ASP A 335 -8.85 -8.70 -14.66
N TRP A 336 -8.91 -7.80 -15.66
CA TRP A 336 -7.74 -7.02 -16.08
C TRP A 336 -7.22 -6.11 -14.96
N ARG A 337 -8.10 -5.41 -14.25
CA ARG A 337 -7.74 -4.54 -13.13
C ARG A 337 -7.08 -5.29 -11.99
N LYS A 338 -7.56 -6.48 -11.67
CA LYS A 338 -6.92 -7.38 -10.68
C LYS A 338 -5.52 -7.82 -11.13
N LEU A 339 -5.31 -8.02 -12.43
CA LEU A 339 -3.99 -8.33 -13.00
C LEU A 339 -3.01 -7.13 -12.96
N LEU A 340 -3.49 -5.90 -12.75
CA LEU A 340 -2.63 -4.73 -12.60
C LEU A 340 -2.07 -4.54 -11.18
N THR A 341 -2.50 -5.35 -10.21
CA THR A 341 -2.00 -5.30 -8.83
C THR A 341 -0.47 -5.40 -8.83
N SER A 342 0.21 -4.52 -8.09
CA SER A 342 1.68 -4.41 -8.04
C SER A 342 2.37 -5.73 -7.68
N ASP A 343 1.78 -6.50 -6.77
CA ASP A 343 2.29 -7.80 -6.32
C ASP A 343 2.58 -8.77 -7.46
N HIS A 344 1.75 -8.79 -8.51
CA HIS A 344 1.99 -9.69 -9.64
C HIS A 344 3.32 -9.42 -10.33
N PHE A 345 3.70 -8.14 -10.45
CA PHE A 345 4.98 -7.74 -11.02
C PHE A 345 6.12 -7.97 -10.02
N TYR A 346 5.89 -7.71 -8.73
CA TYR A 346 6.84 -7.98 -7.67
C TYR A 346 7.29 -9.44 -7.62
N TYR A 347 6.37 -10.42 -7.82
CA TYR A 347 6.69 -11.85 -7.87
C TYR A 347 7.61 -12.26 -9.04
N MET A 348 7.74 -11.42 -10.07
CA MET A 348 8.62 -11.63 -11.22
C MET A 348 10.02 -11.01 -11.04
N TYR A 349 10.33 -10.51 -9.84
CA TYR A 349 11.63 -9.92 -9.56
C TYR A 349 12.74 -10.97 -9.64
N VAL A 350 13.79 -10.66 -10.45
CA VAL A 350 15.00 -11.47 -10.58
C VAL A 350 16.16 -10.67 -10.02
N SER A 351 16.90 -11.25 -9.08
CA SER A 351 17.97 -10.56 -8.37
C SER A 351 19.08 -10.03 -9.29
N GLY A 352 19.63 -8.92 -8.89
CA GLY A 352 20.80 -8.35 -9.54
C GLY A 352 21.23 -6.97 -9.04
N HIS A 353 20.37 -6.20 -8.38
CA HIS A 353 20.67 -4.80 -8.04
C HIS A 353 20.10 -4.41 -6.67
N GLY A 354 20.67 -4.96 -5.60
CA GLY A 354 20.55 -4.36 -4.27
C GLY A 354 19.26 -4.61 -3.47
N ALA A 355 18.30 -5.38 -4.00
CA ALA A 355 17.14 -5.77 -3.24
C ALA A 355 17.41 -7.03 -2.41
N ASP A 356 16.80 -7.09 -1.22
CA ASP A 356 16.85 -8.25 -0.37
C ASP A 356 15.99 -9.38 -0.96
N LEU A 357 16.66 -10.37 -1.59
CA LEU A 357 16.03 -11.57 -2.14
C LEU A 357 15.14 -12.31 -1.12
N GLY A 358 15.51 -12.28 0.14
CA GLY A 358 14.74 -12.89 1.22
C GLY A 358 13.35 -12.27 1.33
N VAL A 359 13.23 -10.97 1.17
CA VAL A 359 11.95 -10.24 1.20
C VAL A 359 11.10 -10.62 -0.01
N HIS A 360 11.67 -10.64 -1.21
CA HIS A 360 10.92 -11.04 -2.42
C HIS A 360 10.43 -12.49 -2.35
N GLN A 361 11.24 -13.41 -1.84
CA GLN A 361 10.85 -14.81 -1.66
C GLN A 361 9.76 -15.00 -0.61
N TYR A 362 9.81 -14.21 0.45
CA TYR A 362 8.82 -14.27 1.53
C TYR A 362 7.41 -13.94 1.02
N PHE A 363 7.27 -12.93 0.17
CA PHE A 363 5.96 -12.52 -0.37
C PHE A 363 5.50 -13.34 -1.57
N SER A 364 6.42 -14.00 -2.29
CA SER A 364 6.08 -14.75 -3.50
C SER A 364 5.30 -16.02 -3.20
N SER A 365 4.21 -16.21 -3.93
CA SER A 365 3.42 -17.45 -3.92
C SER A 365 3.91 -18.49 -4.96
N TYR A 366 5.01 -18.22 -5.64
CA TYR A 366 5.59 -19.02 -6.72
C TYR A 366 6.96 -19.58 -6.33
N GLU A 367 7.33 -20.71 -6.94
CA GLU A 367 8.63 -21.33 -6.76
C GLU A 367 9.76 -20.54 -7.43
N SER A 368 9.42 -19.81 -8.50
CA SER A 368 10.38 -18.96 -9.21
C SER A 368 9.71 -17.74 -9.85
N PRO A 369 10.47 -16.66 -10.13
CA PRO A 369 10.00 -15.53 -10.92
C PRO A 369 9.54 -15.90 -12.33
N TYR A 370 10.13 -16.94 -12.91
CA TYR A 370 9.76 -17.44 -14.23
C TYR A 370 8.39 -18.12 -14.22
N ASP A 371 8.06 -18.87 -13.14
CA ASP A 371 6.73 -19.46 -12.95
C ASP A 371 5.68 -18.37 -12.77
N ALA A 372 6.00 -17.34 -12.00
CA ALA A 372 5.12 -16.16 -11.84
C ALA A 372 4.83 -15.52 -13.20
N TYR A 373 5.88 -15.27 -14.00
CA TYR A 373 5.76 -14.69 -15.31
C TYR A 373 4.94 -15.57 -16.28
N ALA A 374 5.26 -16.85 -16.39
CA ALA A 374 4.56 -17.76 -17.30
C ALA A 374 3.07 -17.87 -16.93
N ASN A 375 2.76 -17.99 -15.63
CA ASN A 375 1.39 -18.06 -15.15
C ASN A 375 0.61 -16.77 -15.46
N TYR A 376 1.22 -15.62 -15.19
CA TYR A 376 0.65 -14.31 -15.47
C TYR A 376 0.37 -14.10 -16.96
N MET A 377 1.35 -14.41 -17.83
CA MET A 377 1.22 -14.23 -19.26
C MET A 377 0.17 -15.15 -19.88
N ASN A 378 0.01 -16.38 -19.36
CA ASN A 378 -1.06 -17.28 -19.80
C ASN A 378 -2.43 -16.71 -19.43
N ALA A 379 -2.64 -16.26 -18.19
CA ALA A 379 -3.88 -15.62 -17.76
C ALA A 379 -4.20 -14.37 -18.59
N LEU A 380 -3.20 -13.53 -18.82
CA LEU A 380 -3.34 -12.31 -19.63
C LEU A 380 -3.66 -12.60 -21.11
N THR A 381 -3.06 -13.66 -21.68
CA THR A 381 -3.33 -14.11 -23.04
C THR A 381 -4.76 -14.60 -23.19
N ASP A 382 -5.26 -15.37 -22.23
CA ASP A 382 -6.66 -15.83 -22.23
C ASP A 382 -7.63 -14.66 -22.07
N LEU A 383 -7.33 -13.71 -21.17
CA LEU A 383 -8.13 -12.52 -20.99
C LEU A 383 -8.22 -11.68 -22.28
N ARG A 384 -7.08 -11.49 -22.96
CA ARG A 384 -7.05 -10.83 -24.26
C ARG A 384 -7.94 -11.53 -25.27
N ARG A 385 -7.89 -12.87 -25.33
CA ARG A 385 -8.73 -13.68 -26.22
C ARG A 385 -10.22 -13.46 -25.89
N ARG A 386 -10.62 -13.57 -24.64
CA ARG A 386 -12.01 -13.30 -24.21
C ARG A 386 -12.49 -11.90 -24.62
N ALA A 387 -11.62 -10.90 -24.49
CA ALA A 387 -11.95 -9.53 -24.89
C ALA A 387 -12.12 -9.39 -26.41
N LEU A 388 -11.26 -10.04 -27.21
CA LEU A 388 -11.36 -10.05 -28.67
C LEU A 388 -12.60 -10.82 -29.14
N ASP A 389 -12.90 -11.97 -28.55
CA ASP A 389 -14.11 -12.76 -28.84
C ASP A 389 -15.36 -11.92 -28.57
N ARG A 390 -15.39 -11.13 -27.49
CA ARG A 390 -16.49 -10.22 -27.18
C ARG A 390 -16.66 -9.12 -28.22
N LEU A 391 -15.59 -8.68 -28.87
CA LEU A 391 -15.60 -7.70 -29.96
C LEU A 391 -15.92 -8.33 -31.33
N GLY A 392 -16.07 -9.64 -31.41
CA GLY A 392 -16.25 -10.34 -32.69
C GLY A 392 -15.01 -10.35 -33.59
N VAL A 393 -13.83 -10.12 -33.02
CA VAL A 393 -12.56 -10.15 -33.75
C VAL A 393 -12.02 -11.58 -33.77
N PRO A 394 -11.84 -12.22 -34.95
CA PRO A 394 -11.31 -13.56 -35.02
C PRO A 394 -9.92 -13.64 -34.41
N VAL A 395 -9.74 -14.46 -33.39
CA VAL A 395 -8.40 -14.81 -32.88
C VAL A 395 -7.89 -15.94 -33.77
N LEU A 396 -6.84 -15.70 -34.54
CA LEU A 396 -6.15 -16.76 -35.27
C LEU A 396 -5.77 -17.89 -34.30
N LYS A 397 -6.25 -19.09 -34.61
CA LYS A 397 -6.03 -20.29 -33.79
C LYS A 397 -4.57 -20.71 -33.80
#